data_5fa86beb661c1073b0024b9773ba9e15
#
_entry.id   5fa86beb661c1073b0024b9773ba9e15
#
_cell.length_a   1.000
_cell.length_b   1.000
_cell.length_c   1.000
_cell.angle_alpha   90.00
_cell.angle_beta   90.00
_cell.angle_gamma   90.00
#
_symmetry.space_group_name_H-M   'P 1'
#
loop_
_entity.id
_entity.type
_entity.pdbx_description
1 polymer ?
#
loop_
_entity_poly.entity_id
_entity_poly.type
_entity_poly.pdbx_seq_one_letter_code
_entity_poly.pdbx_strand_id
1 'polypeptide(L)'
;MVMPKMGESIMEGTILTWLKKEGDTIEQDESVLEVATDKVDTEVPATHSGVLKQILAQEGAVIEVGKPIAIIATEGSDAAPVSAPTAEAKPAAAEQKQEVAASSNSNGHKAVSFENASRFYSPLVKSIAKEEQIPMEELEAVSGSGKDGRLTKSDILAYVKERQQGGGSVVAPVATPQGVHTMQGPSVTAPVVKVPIYPGDEIIEMDRMRKMIAQRMLDSKRISPHVTSFVEADVTPVVQWRNKVKKEFQAREGDALTYTPLFIQAVVKAIKDYPMINIAVEGDRIIKRKEISIGMAVALPSGNLIVPVIRNADQLNLTGLTKKVNDLAKRARENKLKAEELEGGTYTISNVGSFGNVMGTPILVQPQVGIMALGAIVKKPAVLETPSGDVIAIRHKMFLSHSYDHRVVDGSLGGMFVRRVADYLEKWDMNKEL
;
A
#
# COMPACT_ATOMS: atom_id res chain seq x y z
N MET A 1 -9.89 16.34 25.12
CA MET A 1 -9.38 15.00 24.73
C MET A 1 -8.69 15.11 23.37
N VAL A 2 -7.51 14.54 23.22
CA VAL A 2 -6.74 14.54 21.99
C VAL A 2 -6.55 13.11 21.50
N MET A 3 -6.33 12.92 20.21
CA MET A 3 -6.06 11.60 19.61
C MET A 3 -4.77 11.01 20.18
N PRO A 4 -4.83 9.87 20.90
CA PRO A 4 -3.63 9.28 21.50
C PRO A 4 -2.73 8.61 20.45
N LYS A 5 -1.48 8.32 20.83
CA LYS A 5 -0.57 7.51 20.00
C LYS A 5 -0.97 6.04 20.10
N MET A 6 -1.29 5.44 18.97
CA MET A 6 -1.76 4.04 18.85
C MET A 6 -0.68 3.09 18.36
N GLY A 7 0.61 3.36 18.66
CA GLY A 7 1.79 2.58 18.25
C GLY A 7 2.87 3.45 17.61
N GLU A 8 4.07 2.88 17.43
CA GLU A 8 5.26 3.64 16.98
C GLU A 8 5.19 4.13 15.52
N SER A 9 4.26 3.63 14.71
CA SER A 9 4.20 3.94 13.27
C SER A 9 2.85 4.50 12.79
N ILE A 10 1.89 4.77 13.69
CA ILE A 10 0.55 5.24 13.33
C ILE A 10 0.50 6.76 13.53
N MET A 11 0.35 7.51 12.44
CA MET A 11 0.30 8.98 12.47
C MET A 11 -1.12 9.56 12.36
N GLU A 12 -2.11 8.73 11.94
CA GLU A 12 -3.50 9.13 11.78
C GLU A 12 -4.46 7.97 12.06
N GLY A 13 -5.69 8.27 12.47
CA GLY A 13 -6.76 7.30 12.70
C GLY A 13 -8.09 7.83 12.19
N THR A 14 -8.96 6.92 11.73
CA THR A 14 -10.33 7.26 11.30
C THR A 14 -11.29 6.93 12.42
N ILE A 15 -12.12 7.89 12.85
CA ILE A 15 -13.17 7.65 13.86
C ILE A 15 -14.22 6.75 13.22
N LEU A 16 -14.48 5.58 13.83
CA LEU A 16 -15.53 4.66 13.37
C LEU A 16 -16.87 5.03 14.00
N THR A 17 -16.93 5.03 15.33
CA THR A 17 -18.17 5.25 16.06
C THR A 17 -17.86 5.89 17.41
N TRP A 18 -18.72 6.81 17.85
CA TRP A 18 -18.71 7.34 19.20
C TRP A 18 -19.52 6.43 20.12
N LEU A 19 -18.88 5.91 21.17
CA LEU A 19 -19.54 5.07 22.19
C LEU A 19 -20.30 5.90 23.21
N LYS A 20 -19.99 7.21 23.30
CA LYS A 20 -20.60 8.18 24.20
C LYS A 20 -21.13 9.37 23.42
N LYS A 21 -22.20 9.99 23.92
CA LYS A 21 -22.85 11.17 23.34
C LYS A 21 -22.50 12.44 24.12
N GLU A 22 -22.69 13.59 23.48
CA GLU A 22 -22.58 14.88 24.16
C GLU A 22 -23.54 14.96 25.35
N GLY A 23 -23.01 15.25 26.53
CA GLY A 23 -23.72 15.26 27.79
C GLY A 23 -23.50 14.03 28.69
N ASP A 24 -22.90 12.95 28.16
CA ASP A 24 -22.62 11.75 28.94
C ASP A 24 -21.45 11.93 29.89
N THR A 25 -21.54 11.33 31.07
CA THR A 25 -20.47 11.25 32.06
C THR A 25 -19.47 10.18 31.59
N ILE A 26 -18.18 10.50 31.66
CA ILE A 26 -17.08 9.63 31.29
C ILE A 26 -16.17 9.43 32.51
N GLU A 27 -15.79 8.20 32.78
CA GLU A 27 -14.79 7.88 33.79
C GLU A 27 -13.39 7.79 33.16
N GLN A 28 -12.35 7.96 33.96
CA GLN A 28 -10.98 7.78 33.47
C GLN A 28 -10.78 6.34 33.03
N ASP A 29 -10.09 6.16 31.86
CA ASP A 29 -9.84 4.88 31.20
C ASP A 29 -11.10 4.19 30.61
N GLU A 30 -12.26 4.86 30.59
CA GLU A 30 -13.46 4.37 29.90
C GLU A 30 -13.37 4.60 28.40
N SER A 31 -13.75 3.60 27.59
CA SER A 31 -13.75 3.71 26.11
C SER A 31 -14.81 4.70 25.62
N VAL A 32 -14.37 5.75 24.92
CA VAL A 32 -15.23 6.85 24.46
C VAL A 32 -15.57 6.74 22.98
N LEU A 33 -14.65 6.24 22.19
CA LEU A 33 -14.83 6.08 20.73
C LEU A 33 -13.97 4.94 20.18
N GLU A 34 -14.38 4.40 19.05
CA GLU A 34 -13.61 3.45 18.25
C GLU A 34 -12.90 4.14 17.12
N VAL A 35 -11.61 3.85 16.95
CA VAL A 35 -10.76 4.37 15.89
C VAL A 35 -10.20 3.24 15.05
N ALA A 36 -10.39 3.33 13.76
CA ALA A 36 -9.72 2.47 12.80
C ALA A 36 -8.35 3.04 12.45
N THR A 37 -7.34 2.22 12.62
CA THR A 37 -6.00 2.49 12.12
C THR A 37 -5.73 1.66 10.86
N ASP A 38 -4.59 1.84 10.22
CA ASP A 38 -4.19 1.04 9.04
C ASP A 38 -4.15 -0.48 9.31
N LYS A 39 -4.10 -0.90 10.58
CA LYS A 39 -3.86 -2.31 10.96
C LYS A 39 -4.96 -2.94 11.81
N VAL A 40 -5.55 -2.19 12.71
CA VAL A 40 -6.53 -2.72 13.70
C VAL A 40 -7.49 -1.62 14.11
N ASP A 41 -8.75 -1.99 14.37
CA ASP A 41 -9.72 -1.14 15.05
C ASP A 41 -9.45 -1.19 16.57
N THR A 42 -9.29 -0.02 17.20
CA THR A 42 -8.90 0.11 18.61
C THR A 42 -9.81 1.10 19.32
N GLU A 43 -10.24 0.75 20.51
CA GLU A 43 -10.99 1.65 21.37
C GLU A 43 -10.06 2.67 22.02
N VAL A 44 -10.50 3.92 22.07
CA VAL A 44 -9.76 5.03 22.67
C VAL A 44 -10.35 5.35 24.05
N PRO A 45 -9.57 5.13 25.14
CA PRO A 45 -10.01 5.44 26.49
C PRO A 45 -9.90 6.93 26.80
N ALA A 46 -10.75 7.41 27.67
CA ALA A 46 -10.69 8.77 28.19
C ALA A 46 -9.47 8.98 29.09
N THR A 47 -8.76 10.08 28.87
CA THR A 47 -7.59 10.43 29.69
C THR A 47 -7.96 11.04 31.05
N HIS A 48 -9.17 11.54 31.23
CA HIS A 48 -9.67 12.18 32.44
C HIS A 48 -11.17 11.93 32.59
N SER A 49 -11.63 11.82 33.82
CA SER A 49 -13.06 11.78 34.12
C SER A 49 -13.71 13.17 33.96
N GLY A 50 -14.96 13.19 33.55
CA GLY A 50 -15.73 14.43 33.37
C GLY A 50 -16.97 14.22 32.50
N VAL A 51 -17.58 15.31 32.03
CA VAL A 51 -18.74 15.27 31.14
C VAL A 51 -18.30 15.63 29.69
N LEU A 52 -18.69 14.84 28.70
CA LEU A 52 -18.43 15.11 27.30
C LEU A 52 -19.22 16.35 26.85
N LYS A 53 -18.55 17.49 26.75
CA LYS A 53 -19.20 18.77 26.44
C LYS A 53 -19.45 18.98 24.97
N GLN A 54 -18.51 18.57 24.11
CA GLN A 54 -18.59 18.77 22.68
C GLN A 54 -17.72 17.78 21.92
N ILE A 55 -18.26 17.22 20.85
CA ILE A 55 -17.57 16.39 19.88
C ILE A 55 -17.05 17.30 18.76
N LEU A 56 -15.73 17.35 18.57
CA LEU A 56 -15.09 18.17 17.53
C LEU A 56 -14.87 17.42 16.23
N ALA A 57 -14.89 16.09 16.27
CA ALA A 57 -14.60 15.22 15.16
C ALA A 57 -15.77 14.27 14.91
N GLN A 58 -16.32 14.30 13.71
CA GLN A 58 -17.45 13.45 13.30
C GLN A 58 -17.02 12.04 12.95
N GLU A 59 -17.95 11.08 12.99
CA GLU A 59 -17.75 9.72 12.51
C GLU A 59 -17.31 9.72 11.03
N GLY A 60 -16.32 8.91 10.68
CA GLY A 60 -15.71 8.86 9.36
C GLY A 60 -14.59 9.89 9.12
N ALA A 61 -14.30 10.79 10.05
CA ALA A 61 -13.21 11.76 9.92
C ALA A 61 -11.84 11.11 10.18
N VAL A 62 -10.86 11.44 9.33
CA VAL A 62 -9.45 11.06 9.52
C VAL A 62 -8.75 12.13 10.33
N ILE A 63 -8.17 11.76 11.46
CA ILE A 63 -7.54 12.69 12.42
C ILE A 63 -6.11 12.26 12.74
N GLU A 64 -5.19 13.21 12.67
CA GLU A 64 -3.79 13.00 13.04
C GLU A 64 -3.64 12.84 14.56
N VAL A 65 -2.69 12.01 14.98
CA VAL A 65 -2.30 11.84 16.37
C VAL A 65 -1.94 13.19 17.02
N GLY A 66 -2.50 13.47 18.19
CA GLY A 66 -2.28 14.71 18.94
C GLY A 66 -3.26 15.86 18.62
N LYS A 67 -4.15 15.70 17.62
CA LYS A 67 -5.20 16.71 17.38
C LYS A 67 -6.37 16.55 18.35
N PRO A 68 -7.08 17.65 18.70
CA PRO A 68 -8.24 17.62 19.59
C PRO A 68 -9.42 16.91 18.89
N ILE A 69 -10.05 15.96 19.57
CA ILE A 69 -11.20 15.19 19.09
C ILE A 69 -12.48 15.49 19.87
N ALA A 70 -12.38 15.84 21.16
CA ALA A 70 -13.52 16.21 21.98
C ALA A 70 -13.11 17.12 23.15
N ILE A 71 -14.07 17.84 23.70
CA ILE A 71 -13.94 18.65 24.92
C ILE A 71 -14.64 17.93 26.06
N ILE A 72 -13.88 17.61 27.12
CA ILE A 72 -14.39 17.04 28.36
C ILE A 72 -14.32 18.13 29.44
N ALA A 73 -15.43 18.41 30.13
CA ALA A 73 -15.49 19.28 31.29
C ALA A 73 -15.17 18.47 32.53
N THR A 74 -14.03 18.75 33.17
CA THR A 74 -13.67 18.15 34.48
C THR A 74 -14.18 19.01 35.59
N GLU A 75 -14.65 18.43 36.69
CA GLU A 75 -15.09 19.20 37.91
C GLU A 75 -13.92 20.00 38.46
N GLY A 76 -14.00 21.35 38.30
CA GLY A 76 -13.00 22.28 38.87
C GLY A 76 -12.59 23.48 38.01
N SER A 77 -13.27 23.77 36.91
CA SER A 77 -12.93 24.94 36.09
C SER A 77 -14.19 25.71 35.66
N ASP A 78 -14.62 26.63 36.51
CA ASP A 78 -15.39 27.82 36.11
C ASP A 78 -14.44 28.79 35.39
N ALA A 79 -14.51 28.89 34.08
CA ALA A 79 -13.99 30.02 33.30
C ALA A 79 -14.81 30.21 32.03
N ALA A 80 -15.28 31.42 31.88
CA ALA A 80 -16.24 31.99 30.94
C ALA A 80 -16.06 31.68 29.44
N PRO A 81 -17.11 31.86 28.62
CA PRO A 81 -17.13 31.45 27.22
C PRO A 81 -16.37 32.42 26.33
N VAL A 82 -15.45 31.92 25.53
CA VAL A 82 -14.84 32.68 24.44
C VAL A 82 -15.60 32.38 23.15
N SER A 83 -16.22 33.44 22.65
CA SER A 83 -17.06 33.50 21.47
C SER A 83 -16.35 33.01 20.21
N ALA A 84 -17.03 32.18 19.43
CA ALA A 84 -16.69 31.86 18.05
C ALA A 84 -16.97 33.08 17.12
N PRO A 85 -16.20 33.32 16.07
CA PRO A 85 -16.62 34.22 15.01
C PRO A 85 -17.45 33.46 13.97
N THR A 86 -18.68 33.92 13.88
CA THR A 86 -19.69 33.59 12.87
C THR A 86 -19.23 34.06 11.48
N ALA A 87 -19.40 33.21 10.49
CA ALA A 87 -19.32 33.56 9.08
C ALA A 87 -20.62 34.23 8.64
N GLU A 88 -20.57 35.40 8.03
CA GLU A 88 -21.62 35.89 7.13
C GLU A 88 -21.06 36.66 5.94
N ALA A 89 -21.40 36.14 4.83
CA ALA A 89 -21.78 36.61 3.50
C ALA A 89 -21.47 38.06 3.04
N LYS A 90 -20.94 38.07 1.82
CA LYS A 90 -20.93 39.03 0.72
C LYS A 90 -22.16 39.98 0.63
N PRO A 91 -22.09 41.23 0.00
CA PRO A 91 -21.71 41.37 -1.41
C PRO A 91 -21.02 42.70 -1.84
N ALA A 92 -20.33 42.57 -2.97
CA ALA A 92 -20.23 43.41 -4.17
C ALA A 92 -20.05 44.92 -4.14
N ALA A 93 -19.13 45.30 -5.01
CA ALA A 93 -19.12 46.37 -6.00
C ALA A 93 -18.22 47.58 -5.77
N ALA A 94 -17.34 47.69 -6.71
CA ALA A 94 -17.09 48.82 -7.63
C ALA A 94 -16.16 49.96 -7.22
N GLU A 95 -15.13 50.02 -8.04
CA GLU A 95 -14.67 51.17 -8.84
C GLU A 95 -13.77 52.27 -8.22
N GLN A 96 -12.66 52.29 -8.86
CA GLN A 96 -12.04 53.36 -9.65
C GLN A 96 -10.93 54.23 -9.04
N LYS A 97 -9.78 54.10 -9.72
CA LYS A 97 -8.93 55.11 -10.37
C LYS A 97 -8.23 56.21 -9.53
N GLN A 98 -7.02 56.34 -9.67
CA GLN A 98 -6.08 57.13 -10.50
C GLN A 98 -4.80 57.39 -9.73
N GLU A 99 -3.67 56.95 -10.24
CA GLU A 99 -2.66 57.67 -10.99
C GLU A 99 -2.30 59.06 -10.46
N VAL A 100 -1.07 59.22 -10.03
CA VAL A 100 -0.16 60.26 -10.58
C VAL A 100 1.28 59.96 -10.17
N ALA A 101 2.15 59.98 -11.17
CA ALA A 101 3.59 59.92 -11.09
C ALA A 101 4.20 61.19 -10.54
N ALA A 102 5.32 61.08 -9.86
CA ALA A 102 6.40 62.04 -9.96
C ALA A 102 7.76 61.46 -9.55
N SER A 103 8.63 61.53 -10.47
CA SER A 103 10.05 61.27 -10.54
C SER A 103 10.84 62.07 -9.50
N SER A 104 11.87 61.50 -8.88
CA SER A 104 13.26 61.90 -9.13
C SER A 104 14.27 61.30 -8.14
N ASN A 105 15.24 60.68 -8.72
CA ASN A 105 16.69 60.69 -8.46
C ASN A 105 17.29 60.24 -7.14
N SER A 106 18.08 59.21 -7.32
CA SER A 106 19.52 59.01 -7.03
C SER A 106 19.91 58.30 -5.75
N ASN A 107 20.64 57.33 -6.03
CA ASN A 107 21.68 56.55 -5.35
C ASN A 107 21.35 55.11 -5.02
N GLY A 108 22.07 54.28 -5.73
CA GLY A 108 22.05 52.83 -5.76
C GLY A 108 22.05 52.13 -4.42
N HIS A 109 20.89 51.68 -4.02
CA HIS A 109 20.70 50.55 -3.15
C HIS A 109 19.47 49.82 -3.67
N LYS A 110 19.68 48.66 -4.27
CA LYS A 110 18.59 47.76 -4.72
C LYS A 110 17.76 47.39 -3.50
N ALA A 111 16.57 47.96 -3.38
CA ALA A 111 15.61 47.56 -2.37
C ALA A 111 15.27 46.08 -2.57
N VAL A 112 15.39 45.29 -1.50
CA VAL A 112 15.07 43.85 -1.51
C VAL A 112 13.57 43.67 -1.73
N SER A 113 13.16 43.32 -2.96
CA SER A 113 11.78 43.02 -3.31
C SER A 113 11.57 41.52 -3.22
N PHE A 114 10.49 41.05 -2.56
CA PHE A 114 10.16 39.64 -2.36
C PHE A 114 9.04 39.17 -3.29
N GLU A 115 8.69 39.97 -4.32
CA GLU A 115 7.55 39.67 -5.22
C GLU A 115 7.79 38.46 -6.15
N ASN A 116 9.05 38.12 -6.43
CA ASN A 116 9.44 36.99 -7.28
C ASN A 116 10.23 35.91 -6.52
N ALA A 117 10.00 35.75 -5.22
CA ALA A 117 10.71 34.78 -4.42
C ALA A 117 10.27 33.34 -4.77
N SER A 118 11.21 32.46 -5.12
CA SER A 118 10.97 31.05 -5.37
C SER A 118 10.62 30.26 -4.10
N ARG A 119 10.94 30.84 -2.91
CA ARG A 119 10.75 30.25 -1.59
C ARG A 119 9.89 31.14 -0.70
N PHE A 120 9.18 30.50 0.25
CA PHE A 120 8.43 31.23 1.27
C PHE A 120 9.37 31.69 2.41
N TYR A 121 9.44 33.00 2.64
CA TYR A 121 10.18 33.59 3.75
C TYR A 121 9.24 34.13 4.82
N SER A 122 9.51 33.79 6.08
CA SER A 122 8.72 34.29 7.19
C SER A 122 8.86 35.82 7.32
N PRO A 123 7.90 36.55 7.90
CA PRO A 123 7.98 37.98 8.11
C PRO A 123 9.26 38.42 8.83
N LEU A 124 9.71 37.61 9.79
CA LEU A 124 10.93 37.87 10.56
C LEU A 124 12.21 37.77 9.71
N VAL A 125 12.29 36.76 8.84
CA VAL A 125 13.41 36.59 7.90
C VAL A 125 13.45 37.71 6.89
N LYS A 126 12.30 38.16 6.40
CA LYS A 126 12.19 39.34 5.51
C LYS A 126 12.64 40.62 6.17
N SER A 127 12.33 40.84 7.47
CA SER A 127 12.77 42.01 8.23
C SER A 127 14.28 42.02 8.37
N ILE A 128 14.90 40.93 8.79
CA ILE A 128 16.36 40.83 8.98
C ILE A 128 17.09 40.97 7.63
N ALA A 129 16.59 40.34 6.57
CA ALA A 129 17.18 40.48 5.24
C ALA A 129 17.14 41.94 4.71
N LYS A 130 16.06 42.66 5.02
CA LYS A 130 15.90 44.06 4.66
C LYS A 130 16.80 44.98 5.49
N GLU A 131 16.96 44.71 6.78
CA GLU A 131 17.80 45.46 7.72
C GLU A 131 19.29 45.26 7.39
N GLU A 132 19.72 44.08 7.08
CA GLU A 132 21.11 43.71 6.75
C GLU A 132 21.43 43.83 5.25
N GLN A 133 20.48 44.35 4.44
CA GLN A 133 20.61 44.58 2.99
C GLN A 133 21.12 43.35 2.21
N ILE A 134 20.59 42.16 2.50
CA ILE A 134 20.97 40.95 1.83
C ILE A 134 20.19 40.82 0.52
N PRO A 135 20.84 40.76 -0.64
CA PRO A 135 20.15 40.60 -1.92
C PRO A 135 19.45 39.26 -2.00
N MET A 136 18.39 39.21 -2.80
CA MET A 136 17.54 38.00 -2.96
C MET A 136 18.31 36.79 -3.41
N GLU A 137 19.26 36.98 -4.32
CA GLU A 137 20.11 35.96 -4.88
C GLU A 137 20.97 35.26 -3.81
N GLU A 138 21.48 36.02 -2.84
CA GLU A 138 22.23 35.51 -1.69
C GLU A 138 21.30 34.78 -0.70
N LEU A 139 20.08 35.30 -0.50
CA LEU A 139 19.10 34.70 0.39
C LEU A 139 18.61 33.31 -0.11
N GLU A 140 18.51 33.16 -1.43
CA GLU A 140 18.15 31.88 -2.07
C GLU A 140 19.29 30.85 -1.99
N ALA A 141 20.53 31.29 -1.91
CA ALA A 141 21.70 30.41 -1.77
C ALA A 141 21.91 29.90 -0.33
N VAL A 142 21.28 30.51 0.67
CA VAL A 142 21.40 30.06 2.07
C VAL A 142 20.56 28.82 2.31
N SER A 143 21.18 27.76 2.82
CA SER A 143 20.49 26.55 3.22
C SER A 143 19.65 26.78 4.47
N GLY A 144 18.32 26.56 4.38
CA GLY A 144 17.43 26.65 5.53
C GLY A 144 17.38 25.35 6.34
N SER A 145 17.52 25.44 7.66
CA SER A 145 17.42 24.31 8.59
C SER A 145 15.96 24.01 9.04
N GLY A 146 15.00 24.81 8.63
CA GLY A 146 13.58 24.62 8.99
C GLY A 146 12.88 23.56 8.17
N LYS A 147 11.66 23.22 8.60
CA LYS A 147 10.79 22.25 7.90
C LYS A 147 10.59 22.70 6.45
N ASP A 148 10.74 21.76 5.49
CA ASP A 148 10.68 21.99 4.05
C ASP A 148 11.80 22.92 3.50
N GLY A 149 12.97 22.95 4.14
CA GLY A 149 14.09 23.78 3.71
C GLY A 149 13.87 25.28 3.93
N ARG A 150 12.96 25.69 4.83
CA ARG A 150 12.66 27.08 5.14
C ARG A 150 13.80 27.71 5.93
N LEU A 151 14.14 28.96 5.59
CA LEU A 151 15.08 29.75 6.37
C LEU A 151 14.48 30.09 7.74
N THR A 152 15.23 29.72 8.79
CA THR A 152 14.90 30.10 10.16
C THR A 152 15.64 31.34 10.60
N LYS A 153 15.24 31.90 11.75
CA LYS A 153 15.95 33.06 12.35
C LYS A 153 17.44 32.74 12.63
N SER A 154 17.74 31.54 13.05
CA SER A 154 19.11 31.10 13.33
C SER A 154 19.98 31.03 12.07
N ASP A 155 19.40 30.60 10.95
CA ASP A 155 20.15 30.47 9.69
C ASP A 155 20.54 31.83 9.12
N ILE A 156 19.62 32.77 9.12
CA ILE A 156 19.92 34.11 8.60
C ILE A 156 20.90 34.89 9.52
N LEU A 157 20.80 34.70 10.85
CA LEU A 157 21.75 35.31 11.79
C LEU A 157 23.14 34.68 11.69
N ALA A 158 23.25 33.39 11.45
CA ALA A 158 24.52 32.71 11.20
C ALA A 158 25.17 33.22 9.91
N TYR A 159 24.38 33.35 8.84
CA TYR A 159 24.83 33.90 7.56
C TYR A 159 25.31 35.39 7.69
N VAL A 160 24.56 36.23 8.40
CA VAL A 160 24.96 37.62 8.68
C VAL A 160 26.30 37.71 9.44
N LYS A 161 26.46 36.82 10.44
CA LYS A 161 27.72 36.76 11.24
C LYS A 161 28.90 36.29 10.39
N GLU A 162 28.71 35.38 9.49
CA GLU A 162 29.74 34.89 8.57
C GLU A 162 30.12 35.94 7.54
N ARG A 163 29.16 36.71 7.00
CA ARG A 163 29.34 37.82 6.10
C ARG A 163 30.10 39.00 6.77
N GLN A 164 29.85 39.27 8.04
CA GLN A 164 30.52 40.32 8.81
C GLN A 164 31.99 39.95 9.17
N GLN A 165 32.35 38.67 9.16
CA GLN A 165 33.71 38.17 9.44
C GLN A 165 34.60 38.07 8.19
N GLY A 166 34.20 38.58 7.03
CA GLY A 166 35.06 38.82 5.87
C GLY A 166 35.49 37.58 5.10
N GLY A 167 34.60 36.62 4.86
CA GLY A 167 34.89 35.41 4.08
C GLY A 167 34.05 35.29 2.81
N GLY A 168 34.44 35.96 1.73
CA GLY A 168 33.97 35.60 0.40
C GLY A 168 34.76 34.43 -0.13
N SER A 169 34.18 33.25 -0.22
CA SER A 169 34.49 32.27 -1.23
C SER A 169 33.61 31.04 -1.06
N VAL A 170 32.89 30.70 -2.09
CA VAL A 170 32.08 29.47 -2.18
C VAL A 170 33.03 28.30 -2.34
N VAL A 171 33.31 27.58 -1.27
CA VAL A 171 33.98 26.26 -1.34
C VAL A 171 32.95 25.22 -0.91
N ALA A 172 32.59 24.32 -1.83
CA ALA A 172 31.75 23.16 -1.58
C ALA A 172 32.40 22.25 -0.53
N PRO A 173 31.71 21.84 0.52
CA PRO A 173 32.25 20.84 1.45
C PRO A 173 32.09 19.43 0.87
N VAL A 174 33.20 18.72 0.87
CA VAL A 174 33.32 17.29 0.60
C VAL A 174 32.48 16.52 1.64
N ALA A 175 31.58 15.68 1.14
CA ALA A 175 30.70 14.86 1.94
C ALA A 175 31.44 13.74 2.68
N THR A 176 31.33 13.70 4.00
CA THR A 176 31.52 12.50 4.82
C THR A 176 30.18 11.72 4.86
N PRO A 177 30.20 10.37 4.80
CA PRO A 177 28.98 9.60 4.69
C PRO A 177 28.29 9.47 6.05
N GLN A 178 27.20 10.15 6.27
CA GLN A 178 26.27 9.90 7.36
C GLN A 178 24.87 9.63 6.80
N GLY A 179 24.32 8.47 7.19
CA GLY A 179 22.90 8.19 7.30
C GLY A 179 22.06 8.32 5.99
N VAL A 180 21.63 7.18 5.49
CA VAL A 180 20.67 7.06 4.39
C VAL A 180 19.35 7.75 4.80
N HIS A 181 19.18 9.01 4.40
CA HIS A 181 17.86 9.62 4.33
C HIS A 181 17.16 9.09 3.08
N THR A 182 16.17 8.22 3.28
CA THR A 182 15.21 7.87 2.24
C THR A 182 14.56 9.15 1.73
N MET A 183 14.93 9.58 0.54
CA MET A 183 14.17 10.58 -0.19
C MET A 183 12.80 9.99 -0.52
N GLN A 184 11.78 10.37 0.23
CA GLN A 184 10.40 10.29 -0.22
C GLN A 184 10.29 11.28 -1.39
N GLY A 185 10.34 10.77 -2.61
CA GLY A 185 10.00 11.54 -3.79
C GLY A 185 8.57 12.08 -3.67
N PRO A 186 8.24 13.18 -4.36
CA PRO A 186 6.90 13.76 -4.30
C PRO A 186 5.89 12.68 -4.64
N SER A 187 4.92 12.46 -3.75
CA SER A 187 3.77 11.59 -3.97
C SER A 187 3.02 12.13 -5.20
N VAL A 188 3.28 11.55 -6.36
CA VAL A 188 2.55 11.85 -7.58
C VAL A 188 1.19 11.18 -7.42
N THR A 189 0.24 11.90 -6.87
CA THR A 189 -1.16 11.50 -6.88
C THR A 189 -1.59 11.31 -8.34
N ALA A 190 -2.12 10.13 -8.67
CA ALA A 190 -2.63 9.87 -10.00
C ALA A 190 -3.71 10.92 -10.34
N PRO A 191 -3.73 11.46 -11.57
CA PRO A 191 -4.73 12.45 -11.95
C PRO A 191 -6.13 11.86 -11.79
N VAL A 192 -6.98 12.53 -10.99
CA VAL A 192 -8.38 12.15 -10.84
C VAL A 192 -9.10 12.55 -12.12
N VAL A 193 -9.51 11.58 -12.91
CA VAL A 193 -10.34 11.80 -14.10
C VAL A 193 -11.75 12.14 -13.64
N LYS A 194 -12.19 13.37 -13.91
CA LYS A 194 -13.59 13.75 -13.64
C LYS A 194 -14.50 13.10 -14.67
N VAL A 195 -15.44 12.28 -14.20
CA VAL A 195 -16.43 11.62 -15.03
C VAL A 195 -17.72 12.46 -15.00
N PRO A 196 -18.32 12.82 -16.15
CA PRO A 196 -19.61 13.49 -16.17
C PRO A 196 -20.69 12.53 -15.67
N ILE A 197 -21.61 13.04 -14.85
CA ILE A 197 -22.75 12.30 -14.31
C ILE A 197 -23.99 12.71 -15.12
N TYR A 198 -24.74 11.72 -15.60
CA TYR A 198 -25.97 11.95 -16.42
C TYR A 198 -27.23 11.62 -15.60
N PRO A 199 -28.38 12.17 -15.98
CA PRO A 199 -29.66 11.84 -15.35
C PRO A 199 -29.95 10.33 -15.42
N GLY A 200 -30.13 9.70 -14.26
CA GLY A 200 -30.32 8.24 -14.13
C GLY A 200 -29.09 7.45 -13.71
N ASP A 201 -27.92 8.08 -13.63
CA ASP A 201 -26.73 7.44 -13.09
C ASP A 201 -26.86 7.25 -11.57
N GLU A 202 -26.48 6.09 -11.10
CA GLU A 202 -26.38 5.77 -9.68
C GLU A 202 -24.92 5.92 -9.21
N ILE A 203 -24.70 6.70 -8.16
CA ILE A 203 -23.40 6.86 -7.53
C ILE A 203 -23.27 5.87 -6.38
N ILE A 204 -22.35 4.90 -6.52
CA ILE A 204 -22.06 3.91 -5.49
C ILE A 204 -20.67 4.22 -4.92
N GLU A 205 -20.60 4.54 -3.65
CA GLU A 205 -19.33 4.74 -2.98
C GLU A 205 -18.62 3.42 -2.71
N MET A 206 -17.30 3.42 -2.92
CA MET A 206 -16.47 2.27 -2.58
C MET A 206 -16.37 2.14 -1.05
N ASP A 207 -16.54 0.91 -0.56
CA ASP A 207 -16.23 0.57 0.83
C ASP A 207 -14.72 0.74 1.13
N ARG A 208 -14.36 0.75 2.41
CA ARG A 208 -12.97 0.92 2.88
C ARG A 208 -12.03 -0.13 2.29
N MET A 209 -12.44 -1.40 2.28
CA MET A 209 -11.64 -2.49 1.74
C MET A 209 -11.39 -2.30 0.24
N ARG A 210 -12.42 -1.91 -0.51
CA ARG A 210 -12.32 -1.65 -1.95
C ARG A 210 -11.41 -0.45 -2.25
N LYS A 211 -11.48 0.64 -1.47
CA LYS A 211 -10.58 1.80 -1.59
C LYS A 211 -9.12 1.38 -1.38
N MET A 212 -8.85 0.58 -0.34
CA MET A 212 -7.50 0.06 -0.06
C MET A 212 -6.97 -0.86 -1.17
N ILE A 213 -7.81 -1.78 -1.68
CA ILE A 213 -7.44 -2.67 -2.80
C ILE A 213 -7.11 -1.83 -4.04
N ALA A 214 -7.94 -0.83 -4.37
CA ALA A 214 -7.73 0.04 -5.53
C ALA A 214 -6.37 0.75 -5.44
N GLN A 215 -6.04 1.32 -4.29
CA GLN A 215 -4.76 1.98 -4.06
C GLN A 215 -3.58 1.00 -4.23
N ARG A 216 -3.63 -0.17 -3.60
CA ARG A 216 -2.59 -1.19 -3.71
C ARG A 216 -2.38 -1.68 -5.14
N MET A 217 -3.45 -1.77 -5.95
CA MET A 217 -3.34 -2.17 -7.37
C MET A 217 -2.69 -1.07 -8.21
N LEU A 218 -3.03 0.20 -7.98
CA LEU A 218 -2.38 1.34 -8.62
C LEU A 218 -0.88 1.40 -8.27
N ASP A 219 -0.55 1.24 -6.99
CA ASP A 219 0.84 1.26 -6.53
C ASP A 219 1.64 0.11 -7.12
N SER A 220 1.08 -1.09 -7.16
CA SER A 220 1.74 -2.25 -7.77
C SER A 220 2.04 -2.02 -9.25
N LYS A 221 1.10 -1.44 -10.01
CA LYS A 221 1.30 -1.11 -11.43
C LYS A 221 2.31 0.02 -11.64
N ARG A 222 2.42 0.94 -10.69
CA ARG A 222 3.39 2.05 -10.74
C ARG A 222 4.80 1.57 -10.40
N ILE A 223 4.92 0.70 -9.38
CA ILE A 223 6.21 0.22 -8.86
C ILE A 223 6.84 -0.81 -9.80
N SER A 224 6.07 -1.77 -10.27
CA SER A 224 6.57 -2.93 -11.00
C SER A 224 6.12 -2.95 -12.45
N PRO A 225 7.02 -2.91 -13.44
CA PRO A 225 6.69 -3.19 -14.84
C PRO A 225 6.34 -4.67 -14.98
N HIS A 226 5.05 -4.97 -15.18
CA HIS A 226 4.54 -6.33 -15.29
C HIS A 226 4.74 -6.90 -16.69
N VAL A 227 5.33 -8.09 -16.77
CA VAL A 227 5.34 -8.95 -17.95
C VAL A 227 4.70 -10.29 -17.58
N THR A 228 4.03 -10.95 -18.53
CA THR A 228 3.39 -12.24 -18.29
C THR A 228 3.84 -13.27 -19.32
N SER A 229 4.33 -14.40 -18.85
CA SER A 229 4.64 -15.58 -19.67
C SER A 229 3.53 -16.63 -19.50
N PHE A 230 3.18 -17.29 -20.61
CA PHE A 230 2.11 -18.30 -20.66
C PHE A 230 2.66 -19.65 -21.12
N VAL A 231 2.18 -20.71 -20.47
CA VAL A 231 2.47 -22.10 -20.88
C VAL A 231 1.16 -22.90 -20.79
N GLU A 232 0.85 -23.65 -21.84
CA GLU A 232 -0.21 -24.64 -21.80
C GLU A 232 0.37 -25.96 -21.30
N ALA A 233 -0.11 -26.44 -20.15
CA ALA A 233 0.35 -27.66 -19.51
C ALA A 233 -0.66 -28.81 -19.70
N ASP A 234 -0.14 -30.02 -19.90
CA ASP A 234 -0.94 -31.26 -19.89
C ASP A 234 -1.04 -31.78 -18.46
N VAL A 235 -2.15 -31.50 -17.81
CA VAL A 235 -2.40 -31.93 -16.41
C VAL A 235 -3.19 -33.22 -16.30
N THR A 236 -3.27 -34.00 -17.39
CA THR A 236 -3.98 -35.30 -17.40
C THR A 236 -3.49 -36.23 -16.29
N PRO A 237 -2.16 -36.37 -16.04
CA PRO A 237 -1.68 -37.21 -14.94
C PRO A 237 -2.18 -36.73 -13.56
N VAL A 238 -2.13 -35.41 -13.30
CA VAL A 238 -2.65 -34.84 -12.05
C VAL A 238 -4.12 -35.08 -11.85
N VAL A 239 -4.94 -34.92 -12.92
CA VAL A 239 -6.39 -35.13 -12.88
C VAL A 239 -6.71 -36.59 -12.62
N GLN A 240 -6.06 -37.51 -13.32
CA GLN A 240 -6.26 -38.96 -13.16
C GLN A 240 -5.84 -39.40 -11.76
N TRP A 241 -4.65 -39.04 -11.31
CA TRP A 241 -4.15 -39.37 -9.97
C TRP A 241 -5.10 -38.87 -8.89
N ARG A 242 -5.45 -37.58 -8.93
CA ARG A 242 -6.37 -36.97 -7.94
C ARG A 242 -7.73 -37.72 -7.95
N ASN A 243 -8.28 -38.05 -9.11
CA ASN A 243 -9.55 -38.78 -9.20
C ASN A 243 -9.48 -40.19 -8.60
N LYS A 244 -8.33 -40.86 -8.73
CA LYS A 244 -8.05 -42.16 -8.11
C LYS A 244 -8.05 -42.05 -6.58
N VAL A 245 -7.35 -41.07 -6.00
CA VAL A 245 -7.07 -41.02 -4.56
C VAL A 245 -8.05 -40.17 -3.75
N LYS A 246 -8.85 -39.30 -4.37
CA LYS A 246 -9.66 -38.28 -3.65
C LYS A 246 -10.66 -38.89 -2.63
N LYS A 247 -11.25 -40.07 -2.91
CA LYS A 247 -12.22 -40.71 -2.00
C LYS A 247 -11.53 -41.29 -0.79
N GLU A 248 -10.40 -41.94 -1.00
CA GLU A 248 -9.57 -42.53 0.05
C GLU A 248 -9.00 -41.44 0.94
N PHE A 249 -8.48 -40.37 0.33
CA PHE A 249 -7.98 -39.20 1.08
C PHE A 249 -9.05 -38.57 1.98
N GLN A 250 -10.26 -38.37 1.44
CA GLN A 250 -11.37 -37.81 2.21
C GLN A 250 -11.82 -38.74 3.35
N ALA A 251 -11.84 -40.06 3.12
CA ALA A 251 -12.18 -41.02 4.16
C ALA A 251 -11.13 -41.09 5.28
N ARG A 252 -9.83 -40.94 4.93
CA ARG A 252 -8.72 -41.00 5.88
C ARG A 252 -8.50 -39.68 6.64
N GLU A 253 -8.55 -38.55 5.94
CA GLU A 253 -8.17 -37.27 6.49
C GLU A 253 -9.35 -36.36 6.86
N GLY A 254 -10.58 -36.69 6.44
CA GLY A 254 -11.78 -35.89 6.66
C GLY A 254 -11.92 -34.67 5.74
N ASP A 255 -10.89 -34.36 4.95
CA ASP A 255 -10.78 -33.18 4.09
C ASP A 255 -10.88 -33.53 2.60
N ALA A 256 -11.42 -32.60 1.81
CA ALA A 256 -11.49 -32.77 0.36
C ALA A 256 -10.14 -32.43 -0.31
N LEU A 257 -9.59 -33.35 -1.09
CA LEU A 257 -8.41 -33.10 -1.92
C LEU A 257 -8.80 -32.29 -3.17
N THR A 258 -8.55 -30.99 -3.16
CA THR A 258 -8.72 -30.08 -4.30
C THR A 258 -7.45 -30.04 -5.17
N TYR A 259 -7.50 -29.34 -6.33
CA TYR A 259 -6.32 -29.17 -7.17
C TYR A 259 -5.31 -28.16 -6.62
N THR A 260 -5.77 -27.18 -5.84
CA THR A 260 -4.92 -26.07 -5.33
C THR A 260 -3.68 -26.56 -4.57
N PRO A 261 -3.75 -27.51 -3.63
CA PRO A 261 -2.57 -28.04 -2.97
C PRO A 261 -1.55 -28.67 -3.93
N LEU A 262 -2.02 -29.33 -4.99
CA LEU A 262 -1.16 -29.97 -5.98
C LEU A 262 -0.39 -28.92 -6.80
N PHE A 263 -1.06 -27.85 -7.20
CA PHE A 263 -0.43 -26.72 -7.88
C PHE A 263 0.54 -25.96 -6.98
N ILE A 264 0.18 -25.72 -5.72
CA ILE A 264 1.10 -25.11 -4.75
C ILE A 264 2.37 -25.96 -4.60
N GLN A 265 2.24 -27.29 -4.51
CA GLN A 265 3.38 -28.19 -4.42
C GLN A 265 4.31 -28.09 -5.65
N ALA A 266 3.73 -28.02 -6.86
CA ALA A 266 4.50 -27.86 -8.09
C ALA A 266 5.23 -26.49 -8.14
N VAL A 267 4.54 -25.42 -7.76
CA VAL A 267 5.11 -24.06 -7.69
C VAL A 267 6.25 -23.99 -6.66
N VAL A 268 6.05 -24.54 -5.47
CA VAL A 268 7.08 -24.58 -4.42
C VAL A 268 8.33 -25.32 -4.88
N LYS A 269 8.17 -26.46 -5.59
CA LYS A 269 9.30 -27.18 -6.18
C LYS A 269 10.03 -26.34 -7.22
N ALA A 270 9.30 -25.67 -8.11
CA ALA A 270 9.88 -24.80 -9.13
C ALA A 270 10.60 -23.59 -8.52
N ILE A 271 10.09 -23.01 -7.41
CA ILE A 271 10.77 -21.93 -6.69
C ILE A 271 12.12 -22.41 -6.10
N LYS A 272 12.20 -23.67 -5.65
CA LYS A 272 13.48 -24.26 -5.17
C LYS A 272 14.50 -24.40 -6.32
N ASP A 273 14.05 -24.71 -7.53
CA ASP A 273 14.92 -24.76 -8.72
C ASP A 273 15.33 -23.35 -9.20
N TYR A 274 14.42 -22.38 -9.06
CA TYR A 274 14.61 -20.99 -9.50
C TYR A 274 14.43 -20.00 -8.31
N PRO A 275 15.36 -19.96 -7.36
CA PRO A 275 15.18 -19.19 -6.13
C PRO A 275 15.14 -17.66 -6.33
N MET A 276 15.56 -17.18 -7.51
CA MET A 276 15.44 -15.77 -7.88
C MET A 276 14.00 -15.34 -8.21
N ILE A 277 13.03 -16.25 -8.20
CA ILE A 277 11.60 -15.93 -8.21
C ILE A 277 11.06 -15.61 -6.80
N ASN A 278 11.78 -16.05 -5.74
CA ASN A 278 11.39 -15.86 -4.34
C ASN A 278 12.14 -14.70 -3.70
N ILE A 279 11.99 -13.52 -4.28
CA ILE A 279 12.72 -12.30 -3.91
C ILE A 279 11.74 -11.13 -3.69
N ALA A 280 12.26 -10.06 -3.11
CA ALA A 280 11.62 -8.75 -3.04
C ALA A 280 12.62 -7.67 -3.49
N VAL A 281 12.13 -6.52 -3.93
CA VAL A 281 12.95 -5.39 -4.38
C VAL A 281 12.75 -4.22 -3.44
N GLU A 282 13.86 -3.66 -2.94
CA GLU A 282 13.88 -2.47 -2.10
C GLU A 282 14.91 -1.49 -2.65
N GLY A 283 14.45 -0.46 -3.35
CA GLY A 283 15.33 0.44 -4.09
C GLY A 283 16.21 -0.36 -5.08
N ASP A 284 17.53 -0.28 -4.91
CA ASP A 284 18.53 -0.99 -5.73
C ASP A 284 18.97 -2.34 -5.12
N ARG A 285 18.25 -2.82 -4.10
CA ARG A 285 18.59 -4.07 -3.39
C ARG A 285 17.62 -5.17 -3.76
N ILE A 286 18.14 -6.37 -3.99
CA ILE A 286 17.37 -7.60 -4.13
C ILE A 286 17.45 -8.37 -2.82
N ILE A 287 16.30 -8.62 -2.19
CA ILE A 287 16.19 -9.39 -0.96
C ILE A 287 15.74 -10.80 -1.33
N LYS A 288 16.66 -11.76 -1.30
CA LYS A 288 16.33 -13.18 -1.52
C LYS A 288 15.74 -13.77 -0.24
N ARG A 289 14.50 -14.24 -0.34
CA ARG A 289 13.78 -14.85 0.80
C ARG A 289 14.23 -16.29 1.00
N LYS A 290 14.46 -16.67 2.26
CA LYS A 290 14.78 -18.05 2.64
C LYS A 290 13.53 -18.92 2.70
N GLU A 291 12.46 -18.38 3.28
CA GLU A 291 11.18 -19.05 3.42
C GLU A 291 10.37 -18.95 2.12
N ILE A 292 9.60 -19.99 1.81
CA ILE A 292 8.66 -20.01 0.70
C ILE A 292 7.25 -19.98 1.27
N SER A 293 6.64 -18.80 1.28
CA SER A 293 5.31 -18.56 1.82
C SER A 293 4.35 -18.17 0.68
N ILE A 294 3.35 -19.02 0.45
CA ILE A 294 2.48 -18.90 -0.73
C ILE A 294 1.18 -18.18 -0.37
N GLY A 295 0.95 -17.02 -0.98
CA GLY A 295 -0.34 -16.36 -1.00
C GLY A 295 -1.32 -17.09 -1.89
N MET A 296 -2.53 -17.32 -1.40
CA MET A 296 -3.60 -18.00 -2.14
C MET A 296 -4.78 -17.05 -2.29
N ALA A 297 -5.07 -16.60 -3.51
CA ALA A 297 -6.21 -15.73 -3.77
C ALA A 297 -7.54 -16.47 -3.56
N VAL A 298 -8.38 -15.93 -2.67
CA VAL A 298 -9.72 -16.49 -2.35
C VAL A 298 -10.77 -15.41 -2.62
N ALA A 299 -11.78 -15.75 -3.43
CA ALA A 299 -12.93 -14.89 -3.66
C ALA A 299 -13.89 -14.95 -2.46
N LEU A 300 -14.30 -13.80 -1.99
CA LEU A 300 -15.30 -13.63 -0.92
C LEU A 300 -16.72 -13.57 -1.50
N PRO A 301 -17.75 -13.89 -0.71
CA PRO A 301 -19.14 -13.72 -1.14
C PRO A 301 -19.50 -12.28 -1.51
N SER A 302 -18.81 -11.28 -0.95
CA SER A 302 -18.95 -9.86 -1.27
C SER A 302 -18.40 -9.46 -2.65
N GLY A 303 -17.79 -10.39 -3.41
CA GLY A 303 -17.09 -10.10 -4.67
C GLY A 303 -15.68 -9.52 -4.49
N ASN A 304 -15.24 -9.28 -3.25
CA ASN A 304 -13.86 -8.89 -2.96
C ASN A 304 -12.92 -10.11 -3.01
N LEU A 305 -11.63 -9.85 -3.20
CA LEU A 305 -10.59 -10.87 -3.19
C LEU A 305 -9.68 -10.66 -1.99
N ILE A 306 -9.38 -11.74 -1.26
CA ILE A 306 -8.41 -11.74 -0.17
C ILE A 306 -7.33 -12.77 -0.42
N VAL A 307 -6.11 -12.53 0.07
CA VAL A 307 -4.95 -13.39 -0.22
C VAL A 307 -4.34 -13.91 1.09
N PRO A 308 -4.93 -14.93 1.74
CA PRO A 308 -4.29 -15.58 2.88
C PRO A 308 -2.99 -16.28 2.48
N VAL A 309 -2.05 -16.36 3.43
CA VAL A 309 -0.70 -16.85 3.25
C VAL A 309 -0.49 -18.19 3.93
N ILE A 310 -0.01 -19.16 3.17
CA ILE A 310 0.48 -20.43 3.67
C ILE A 310 1.97 -20.27 3.93
N ARG A 311 2.36 -20.08 5.18
CA ARG A 311 3.75 -19.90 5.59
C ARG A 311 4.51 -21.22 5.47
N ASN A 312 5.79 -21.12 5.07
CA ASN A 312 6.69 -22.27 4.94
C ASN A 312 6.06 -23.43 4.16
N ALA A 313 5.42 -23.13 3.03
CA ALA A 313 4.71 -24.12 2.22
C ALA A 313 5.62 -25.26 1.73
N ASP A 314 6.92 -25.03 1.69
CA ASP A 314 7.93 -26.03 1.30
C ASP A 314 8.24 -27.07 2.39
N GLN A 315 7.83 -26.85 3.62
CA GLN A 315 7.99 -27.76 4.75
C GLN A 315 6.75 -28.66 4.95
N LEU A 316 5.64 -28.32 4.28
CA LEU A 316 4.39 -29.08 4.39
C LEU A 316 4.36 -30.24 3.40
N ASN A 317 3.99 -31.43 3.89
CA ASN A 317 3.61 -32.53 3.01
C ASN A 317 2.23 -32.25 2.37
N LEU A 318 1.79 -33.11 1.45
CA LEU A 318 0.53 -32.89 0.71
C LEU A 318 -0.69 -32.82 1.64
N THR A 319 -0.74 -33.65 2.66
CA THR A 319 -1.84 -33.68 3.64
C THR A 319 -1.90 -32.38 4.43
N GLY A 320 -0.76 -31.94 5.00
CA GLY A 320 -0.68 -30.68 5.74
C GLY A 320 -1.02 -29.47 4.87
N LEU A 321 -0.54 -29.48 3.62
CA LEU A 321 -0.85 -28.42 2.65
C LEU A 321 -2.34 -28.39 2.30
N THR A 322 -2.98 -29.56 2.11
CA THR A 322 -4.42 -29.66 1.83
C THR A 322 -5.26 -29.14 2.99
N LYS A 323 -4.95 -29.55 4.22
CA LYS A 323 -5.64 -29.06 5.43
C LYS A 323 -5.51 -27.53 5.56
N LYS A 324 -4.29 -27.00 5.35
CA LYS A 324 -4.05 -25.55 5.46
C LYS A 324 -4.80 -24.77 4.37
N VAL A 325 -4.80 -25.25 3.12
CA VAL A 325 -5.56 -24.65 2.01
C VAL A 325 -7.05 -24.61 2.32
N ASN A 326 -7.62 -25.74 2.77
CA ASN A 326 -9.05 -25.84 3.06
C ASN A 326 -9.45 -24.96 4.25
N ASP A 327 -8.67 -24.96 5.33
CA ASP A 327 -8.88 -24.12 6.51
C ASP A 327 -8.88 -22.64 6.15
N LEU A 328 -7.81 -22.16 5.53
CA LEU A 328 -7.70 -20.76 5.13
C LEU A 328 -8.81 -20.34 4.17
N ALA A 329 -9.15 -21.19 3.18
CA ALA A 329 -10.23 -20.90 2.23
C ALA A 329 -11.60 -20.83 2.90
N LYS A 330 -11.88 -21.69 3.89
CA LYS A 330 -13.12 -21.68 4.67
C LYS A 330 -13.21 -20.43 5.53
N ARG A 331 -12.18 -20.14 6.35
CA ARG A 331 -12.16 -18.97 7.23
C ARG A 331 -12.15 -17.66 6.46
N ALA A 332 -11.54 -17.61 5.27
CA ALA A 332 -11.62 -16.46 4.37
C ALA A 332 -13.08 -16.15 4.01
N ARG A 333 -13.84 -17.14 3.55
CA ARG A 333 -15.25 -16.96 3.17
C ARG A 333 -16.16 -16.63 4.35
N GLU A 334 -15.78 -17.06 5.56
CA GLU A 334 -16.46 -16.74 6.81
C GLU A 334 -15.99 -15.43 7.45
N ASN A 335 -15.08 -14.69 6.80
CA ASN A 335 -14.44 -13.46 7.29
C ASN A 335 -13.78 -13.63 8.68
N LYS A 336 -13.13 -14.81 8.89
CA LYS A 336 -12.49 -15.19 10.17
C LYS A 336 -10.97 -15.30 10.06
N LEU A 337 -10.36 -14.65 9.09
CA LEU A 337 -8.90 -14.60 8.97
C LEU A 337 -8.33 -13.58 9.93
N LYS A 338 -7.15 -13.91 10.49
CA LYS A 338 -6.36 -12.95 11.29
C LYS A 338 -5.50 -12.09 10.36
N ALA A 339 -5.19 -10.87 10.77
CA ALA A 339 -4.33 -9.95 10.01
C ALA A 339 -2.96 -10.57 9.67
N GLU A 340 -2.37 -11.28 10.62
CA GLU A 340 -1.08 -11.97 10.44
C GLU A 340 -1.10 -13.04 9.33
N GLU A 341 -2.27 -13.58 9.01
CA GLU A 341 -2.43 -14.59 7.95
C GLU A 341 -2.51 -13.99 6.55
N LEU A 342 -2.56 -12.68 6.44
CA LEU A 342 -2.57 -11.93 5.18
C LEU A 342 -1.19 -11.36 4.80
N GLU A 343 -0.22 -11.48 5.70
CA GLU A 343 1.11 -10.89 5.56
C GLU A 343 2.21 -11.96 5.41
N GLY A 344 3.35 -11.54 4.85
CA GLY A 344 4.54 -12.39 4.76
C GLY A 344 4.52 -13.37 3.58
N GLY A 345 3.61 -13.22 2.62
CA GLY A 345 3.64 -13.99 1.37
C GLY A 345 4.84 -13.62 0.52
N THR A 346 5.49 -14.61 -0.10
CA THR A 346 6.66 -14.42 -0.96
C THR A 346 6.37 -14.66 -2.43
N TYR A 347 5.32 -15.41 -2.73
CA TYR A 347 4.80 -15.67 -4.06
C TYR A 347 3.28 -15.91 -3.98
N THR A 348 2.51 -15.52 -4.98
CA THR A 348 1.04 -15.65 -4.95
C THR A 348 0.51 -16.56 -6.06
N ILE A 349 -0.54 -17.32 -5.75
CA ILE A 349 -1.29 -18.13 -6.72
C ILE A 349 -2.74 -17.66 -6.75
N SER A 350 -3.27 -17.42 -7.95
CA SER A 350 -4.66 -17.04 -8.20
C SER A 350 -5.34 -18.05 -9.11
N ASN A 351 -6.40 -18.70 -8.63
CA ASN A 351 -7.16 -19.65 -9.43
C ASN A 351 -8.30 -18.93 -10.18
N VAL A 352 -8.02 -18.51 -11.41
CA VAL A 352 -9.00 -17.87 -12.29
C VAL A 352 -9.89 -18.87 -13.03
N GLY A 353 -9.44 -20.13 -13.09
CA GLY A 353 -10.19 -21.24 -13.72
C GLY A 353 -11.47 -21.61 -12.99
N SER A 354 -11.59 -21.29 -11.70
CA SER A 354 -12.84 -21.44 -10.94
C SER A 354 -13.98 -20.58 -11.48
N PHE A 355 -13.66 -19.51 -12.21
CA PHE A 355 -14.61 -18.63 -12.91
C PHE A 355 -14.77 -18.98 -14.41
N GLY A 356 -14.15 -20.07 -14.86
CA GLY A 356 -14.17 -20.47 -16.27
C GLY A 356 -13.11 -19.78 -17.15
N ASN A 357 -12.27 -18.91 -16.58
CA ASN A 357 -11.23 -18.24 -17.35
C ASN A 357 -10.12 -19.18 -17.76
N VAL A 358 -9.71 -19.12 -19.03
CA VAL A 358 -8.67 -19.99 -19.59
C VAL A 358 -7.28 -19.54 -19.16
N MET A 359 -7.03 -18.24 -19.12
CA MET A 359 -5.77 -17.63 -18.70
C MET A 359 -6.02 -16.23 -18.14
N GLY A 360 -5.02 -15.59 -17.56
CA GLY A 360 -5.13 -14.25 -17.01
C GLY A 360 -3.77 -13.57 -16.85
N THR A 361 -3.77 -12.26 -16.70
CA THR A 361 -2.58 -11.44 -16.42
C THR A 361 -2.72 -10.80 -15.03
N PRO A 362 -2.47 -11.56 -13.95
CA PRO A 362 -2.69 -11.06 -12.59
C PRO A 362 -1.72 -9.93 -12.25
N ILE A 363 -2.17 -9.00 -11.41
CA ILE A 363 -1.35 -7.92 -10.86
C ILE A 363 -0.58 -8.46 -9.65
N LEU A 364 0.70 -8.05 -9.52
CA LEU A 364 1.57 -8.46 -8.43
C LEU A 364 1.06 -7.94 -7.08
N VAL A 365 1.20 -8.78 -6.05
CA VAL A 365 0.98 -8.37 -4.66
C VAL A 365 2.31 -7.88 -4.09
N GLN A 366 2.46 -6.57 -3.93
CA GLN A 366 3.69 -6.01 -3.40
C GLN A 366 4.00 -6.53 -1.98
N PRO A 367 5.26 -6.78 -1.61
CA PRO A 367 6.51 -6.58 -2.37
C PRO A 367 6.98 -7.80 -3.18
N GLN A 368 6.09 -8.74 -3.52
CA GLN A 368 6.40 -9.94 -4.28
C GLN A 368 6.71 -9.61 -5.74
N VAL A 369 7.63 -10.37 -6.34
CA VAL A 369 8.03 -10.19 -7.75
C VAL A 369 7.34 -11.15 -8.70
N GLY A 370 6.52 -12.08 -8.19
CA GLY A 370 5.85 -13.08 -9.01
C GLY A 370 4.46 -13.48 -8.50
N ILE A 371 3.56 -13.73 -9.44
CA ILE A 371 2.22 -14.27 -9.22
C ILE A 371 1.84 -15.20 -10.36
N MET A 372 1.16 -16.30 -10.07
CA MET A 372 0.68 -17.25 -11.07
C MET A 372 -0.84 -17.32 -11.10
N ALA A 373 -1.42 -17.09 -12.27
CA ALA A 373 -2.81 -17.43 -12.51
C ALA A 373 -2.93 -18.86 -13.06
N LEU A 374 -3.84 -19.61 -12.46
CA LEU A 374 -4.19 -20.98 -12.86
C LEU A 374 -5.47 -20.94 -13.67
N GLY A 375 -5.40 -21.29 -14.94
CA GLY A 375 -6.55 -21.34 -15.84
C GLY A 375 -7.46 -22.54 -15.59
N ALA A 376 -8.61 -22.55 -16.26
CA ALA A 376 -9.53 -23.69 -16.23
C ALA A 376 -8.91 -24.94 -16.84
N ILE A 377 -9.14 -26.09 -16.18
CA ILE A 377 -8.76 -27.40 -16.75
C ILE A 377 -9.85 -27.79 -17.76
N VAL A 378 -9.47 -27.87 -19.01
CA VAL A 378 -10.39 -28.22 -20.11
C VAL A 378 -9.93 -29.48 -20.85
N LYS A 379 -10.87 -30.29 -21.34
CA LYS A 379 -10.57 -31.42 -22.24
C LYS A 379 -10.36 -30.89 -23.65
N LYS A 380 -9.19 -31.23 -24.23
CA LYS A 380 -8.84 -30.86 -25.61
C LYS A 380 -8.28 -32.07 -26.36
N PRO A 381 -8.48 -32.20 -27.69
CA PRO A 381 -7.70 -33.10 -28.51
C PRO A 381 -6.25 -32.63 -28.53
N ALA A 382 -5.31 -33.52 -28.35
CA ALA A 382 -3.88 -33.23 -28.40
C ALA A 382 -3.14 -34.37 -29.08
N VAL A 383 -2.07 -34.02 -29.78
CA VAL A 383 -1.15 -35.02 -30.35
C VAL A 383 -0.30 -35.59 -29.24
N LEU A 384 -0.20 -36.92 -29.21
CA LEU A 384 0.74 -37.67 -28.39
C LEU A 384 1.73 -38.36 -29.32
N GLU A 385 3.00 -38.05 -29.11
CA GLU A 385 4.09 -38.79 -29.75
C GLU A 385 4.24 -40.15 -29.11
N THR A 386 4.14 -41.18 -29.89
CA THR A 386 4.33 -42.59 -29.45
C THR A 386 5.41 -43.26 -30.29
N PRO A 387 6.04 -44.32 -29.82
CA PRO A 387 7.02 -45.08 -30.62
C PRO A 387 6.48 -45.58 -31.97
N SER A 388 5.15 -45.67 -32.10
CA SER A 388 4.46 -46.13 -33.32
C SER A 388 4.00 -44.96 -34.21
N GLY A 389 4.35 -43.71 -33.84
CA GLY A 389 3.91 -42.46 -34.52
C GLY A 389 2.94 -41.65 -33.68
N ASP A 390 2.53 -40.53 -34.23
CA ASP A 390 1.65 -39.55 -33.55
C ASP A 390 0.21 -40.06 -33.51
N VAL A 391 -0.43 -39.94 -32.33
CA VAL A 391 -1.85 -40.25 -32.15
C VAL A 391 -2.59 -39.04 -31.56
N ILE A 392 -3.87 -38.91 -31.91
CA ILE A 392 -4.72 -37.90 -31.29
C ILE A 392 -5.41 -38.49 -30.05
N ALA A 393 -5.24 -37.84 -28.91
CA ALA A 393 -5.86 -38.24 -27.66
C ALA A 393 -6.56 -37.09 -26.96
N ILE A 394 -7.56 -37.41 -26.13
CA ILE A 394 -8.23 -36.42 -25.28
C ILE A 394 -7.37 -36.20 -24.04
N ARG A 395 -6.89 -34.97 -23.86
CA ARG A 395 -6.05 -34.57 -22.72
C ARG A 395 -6.71 -33.48 -21.91
N HIS A 396 -6.37 -33.41 -20.63
CA HIS A 396 -6.75 -32.28 -19.77
C HIS A 396 -5.65 -31.23 -19.86
N LYS A 397 -5.96 -30.12 -20.49
CA LYS A 397 -5.05 -29.00 -20.69
C LYS A 397 -5.44 -27.81 -19.80
N MET A 398 -4.46 -27.06 -19.32
CA MET A 398 -4.66 -25.79 -18.64
C MET A 398 -3.55 -24.81 -18.97
N PHE A 399 -3.87 -23.53 -18.93
CA PHE A 399 -2.86 -22.48 -19.02
C PHE A 399 -2.35 -22.11 -17.62
N LEU A 400 -1.04 -21.96 -17.54
CA LEU A 400 -0.33 -21.33 -16.44
C LEU A 400 0.13 -19.96 -16.93
N SER A 401 -0.28 -18.91 -16.23
CA SER A 401 0.08 -17.52 -16.57
C SER A 401 0.91 -16.95 -15.44
N HIS A 402 2.20 -16.70 -15.68
CA HIS A 402 3.14 -16.17 -14.70
C HIS A 402 3.42 -14.69 -14.99
N SER A 403 2.86 -13.79 -14.14
CA SER A 403 3.22 -12.38 -14.16
C SER A 403 4.36 -12.11 -13.19
N TYR A 404 5.31 -11.29 -13.61
CA TYR A 404 6.50 -10.99 -12.82
C TYR A 404 6.98 -9.55 -13.00
N ASP A 405 7.78 -9.09 -12.04
CA ASP A 405 8.40 -7.77 -12.05
C ASP A 405 9.64 -7.80 -12.96
N HIS A 406 9.52 -7.15 -14.14
CA HIS A 406 10.57 -7.18 -15.15
C HIS A 406 11.81 -6.34 -14.80
N ARG A 407 11.83 -5.67 -13.66
CA ARG A 407 13.05 -5.02 -13.14
C ARG A 407 14.10 -6.04 -12.70
N VAL A 408 13.68 -7.22 -12.24
CA VAL A 408 14.54 -8.23 -11.59
C VAL A 408 14.32 -9.66 -12.08
N VAL A 409 13.24 -9.90 -12.81
CA VAL A 409 12.94 -11.18 -13.47
C VAL A 409 12.83 -10.91 -14.96
N ASP A 410 13.76 -11.43 -15.74
CA ASP A 410 13.75 -11.33 -17.20
C ASP A 410 12.86 -12.40 -17.85
N GLY A 411 12.64 -12.28 -19.16
CA GLY A 411 11.82 -13.21 -19.92
C GLY A 411 12.34 -14.64 -19.93
N SER A 412 13.65 -14.83 -19.82
CA SER A 412 14.28 -16.15 -19.72
C SER A 412 13.95 -16.81 -18.39
N LEU A 413 14.22 -16.14 -17.27
CA LEU A 413 13.96 -16.66 -15.94
C LEU A 413 12.44 -16.90 -15.73
N GLY A 414 11.59 -15.92 -16.09
CA GLY A 414 10.14 -16.03 -15.96
C GLY A 414 9.56 -17.16 -16.83
N GLY A 415 10.04 -17.28 -18.06
CA GLY A 415 9.63 -18.36 -18.99
C GLY A 415 10.07 -19.75 -18.53
N MET A 416 11.33 -19.91 -18.12
CA MET A 416 11.86 -21.16 -17.58
C MET A 416 11.12 -21.60 -16.31
N PHE A 417 10.82 -20.66 -15.44
CA PHE A 417 10.08 -20.94 -14.21
C PHE A 417 8.67 -21.48 -14.48
N VAL A 418 7.87 -20.80 -15.32
CA VAL A 418 6.51 -21.28 -15.62
C VAL A 418 6.54 -22.62 -16.36
N ARG A 419 7.50 -22.84 -17.27
CA ARG A 419 7.70 -24.12 -17.93
C ARG A 419 8.05 -25.22 -16.91
N ARG A 420 8.90 -24.92 -15.94
CA ARG A 420 9.27 -25.86 -14.88
C ARG A 420 8.09 -26.28 -14.01
N VAL A 421 7.19 -25.34 -13.70
CA VAL A 421 5.94 -25.66 -12.99
C VAL A 421 5.10 -26.62 -13.83
N ALA A 422 4.96 -26.35 -15.13
CA ALA A 422 4.25 -27.24 -16.04
C ALA A 422 4.89 -28.63 -16.10
N ASP A 423 6.23 -28.74 -16.17
CA ASP A 423 6.95 -30.02 -16.17
C ASP A 423 6.64 -30.85 -14.93
N TYR A 424 6.55 -30.23 -13.74
CA TYR A 424 6.16 -30.94 -12.51
C TYR A 424 4.72 -31.44 -12.53
N LEU A 425 3.83 -30.77 -13.25
CA LEU A 425 2.44 -31.20 -13.40
C LEU A 425 2.29 -32.29 -14.49
N GLU A 426 3.00 -32.15 -15.61
CA GLU A 426 3.01 -33.08 -16.73
C GLU A 426 3.66 -34.43 -16.36
N LYS A 427 4.74 -34.35 -15.54
CA LYS A 427 5.47 -35.55 -15.06
C LYS A 427 5.00 -35.99 -13.65
N TRP A 428 3.73 -35.77 -13.35
CA TRP A 428 3.18 -36.18 -12.05
C TRP A 428 3.23 -37.68 -11.87
N ASP A 429 3.78 -38.12 -10.76
CA ASP A 429 3.86 -39.55 -10.43
C ASP A 429 2.46 -40.11 -10.13
N MET A 430 1.99 -41.00 -11.01
CA MET A 430 0.70 -41.68 -10.92
C MET A 430 0.64 -42.73 -9.81
N ASN A 431 1.80 -43.18 -9.31
CA ASN A 431 1.94 -44.19 -8.26
C ASN A 431 2.26 -43.58 -6.90
N LYS A 432 2.31 -42.22 -6.85
CA LYS A 432 2.55 -41.51 -5.60
C LYS A 432 1.50 -41.88 -4.56
N GLU A 433 1.94 -42.43 -3.44
CA GLU A 433 1.11 -42.68 -2.27
C GLU A 433 0.72 -41.37 -1.56
N LEU A 434 -0.39 -41.42 -0.81
CA LEU A 434 -0.98 -40.33 -0.09
C LEU A 434 -0.21 -40.00 1.21
#